data_9eb5a6bc88f654b03918010f6a9c3fb7
#
_entry.id   9eb5a6bc88f654b03918010f6a9c3fb7
#
_cell.length_a   1.000
_cell.length_b   1.000
_cell.length_c   1.000
_cell.angle_alpha   90.00
_cell.angle_beta   90.00
_cell.angle_gamma   90.00
#
_symmetry.space_group_name_H-M   'P 1'
#
loop_
_entity.id
_entity.type
_entity.pdbx_description
1 polymer ?
#
loop_
_entity_poly.entity_id
_entity_poly.type
_entity_poly.pdbx_seq_one_letter_code
_entity_poly.pdbx_strand_id
1 'polypeptide(L)'
;AIQKTVILFFIMINSLDHLIIAVNNLDEAENNYKKIFGMEPVWRGEHKELGTSNSLFNFNNTYFELLSATGDGLSAALVNYYLDQDGEGLIGLVLGTENIEGAASSIREKGYVVAEPTLGEGSNFKDNNTRKWKNLFLPPELTRGIFSFIIEHTDGELPSPNNTNASNPNKLDHIVINTNDADGFITIYKDLFNIRLALDKVVEEWKSRMLFFRFNKTTIEVIEKKDDQEPHDKLWGLAWEVKSIEDAHKRLSDEGVDISPIKEGIKKNTLVATIKSHNHN
;
A
#
# COMPACT_ATOMS: atom_id res chain seq x y z
N ALA A 1 -42.90 -3.39 24.15
CA ALA A 1 -41.49 -3.80 24.08
C ALA A 1 -40.89 -3.07 22.90
N ILE A 2 -39.96 -2.14 23.16
CA ILE A 2 -39.19 -1.42 22.10
C ILE A 2 -38.09 -2.37 21.68
N GLN A 3 -38.22 -2.89 20.45
CA GLN A 3 -37.17 -3.69 19.83
C GLN A 3 -36.00 -2.75 19.48
N LYS A 4 -34.88 -2.80 20.24
CA LYS A 4 -33.68 -2.11 19.93
C LYS A 4 -33.02 -2.82 18.73
N THR A 5 -33.16 -2.25 17.54
CA THR A 5 -32.38 -2.67 16.37
C THR A 5 -30.94 -2.20 16.61
N VAL A 6 -30.04 -3.12 16.89
CA VAL A 6 -28.59 -2.85 16.90
C VAL A 6 -28.15 -2.86 15.44
N ILE A 7 -27.93 -1.68 14.85
CA ILE A 7 -27.28 -1.58 13.55
C ILE A 7 -25.78 -1.76 13.83
N LEU A 8 -25.27 -2.95 13.57
CA LEU A 8 -23.83 -3.21 13.53
C LEU A 8 -23.30 -2.57 12.24
N PHE A 9 -22.68 -1.43 12.35
CA PHE A 9 -21.84 -0.91 11.26
C PHE A 9 -20.62 -1.79 11.16
N PHE A 10 -20.63 -2.75 10.25
CA PHE A 10 -19.43 -3.47 9.90
C PHE A 10 -18.51 -2.50 9.15
N ILE A 11 -17.37 -2.17 9.76
CA ILE A 11 -16.28 -1.53 9.05
C ILE A 11 -15.77 -2.57 8.05
N MET A 12 -16.04 -2.34 6.76
CA MET A 12 -15.67 -3.29 5.71
C MET A 12 -14.15 -3.39 5.55
N ILE A 13 -13.48 -2.23 5.47
CA ILE A 13 -12.02 -2.10 5.38
C ILE A 13 -11.52 -1.50 6.68
N ASN A 14 -10.59 -2.19 7.35
CA ASN A 14 -10.07 -1.78 8.65
C ASN A 14 -8.61 -1.33 8.62
N SER A 15 -7.86 -1.67 7.57
CA SER A 15 -6.44 -1.33 7.47
C SER A 15 -5.97 -1.14 6.03
N LEU A 16 -4.88 -0.39 5.87
CA LEU A 16 -3.95 -0.57 4.79
C LEU A 16 -3.11 -1.79 5.17
N ASP A 17 -3.34 -2.92 4.50
CA ASP A 17 -2.62 -4.14 4.80
C ASP A 17 -1.17 -4.03 4.33
N HIS A 18 -0.95 -3.81 3.03
CA HIS A 18 0.38 -3.65 2.48
C HIS A 18 0.42 -2.85 1.17
N LEU A 19 1.64 -2.53 0.79
CA LEU A 19 2.01 -1.89 -0.46
C LEU A 19 2.82 -2.86 -1.31
N ILE A 20 2.63 -2.83 -2.63
CA ILE A 20 3.33 -3.69 -3.58
C ILE A 20 4.20 -2.87 -4.52
N ILE A 21 5.47 -3.22 -4.55
CA ILE A 21 6.47 -2.71 -5.50
C ILE A 21 6.79 -3.82 -6.50
N ALA A 22 6.49 -3.60 -7.77
CA ALA A 22 6.91 -4.52 -8.83
C ALA A 22 8.38 -4.30 -9.17
N VAL A 23 9.15 -5.38 -9.22
CA VAL A 23 10.58 -5.34 -9.53
C VAL A 23 10.98 -6.48 -10.47
N ASN A 24 11.96 -6.22 -11.34
CA ASN A 24 12.50 -7.25 -12.23
C ASN A 24 13.46 -8.19 -11.50
N ASN A 25 14.30 -7.62 -10.62
CA ASN A 25 15.29 -8.36 -9.86
C ASN A 25 15.06 -8.21 -8.36
N LEU A 26 14.52 -9.26 -7.75
CA LEU A 26 14.17 -9.25 -6.34
C LEU A 26 15.37 -9.11 -5.40
N ASP A 27 16.54 -9.69 -5.75
CA ASP A 27 17.75 -9.61 -4.93
C ASP A 27 18.33 -8.18 -4.94
N GLU A 28 18.35 -7.55 -6.09
CA GLU A 28 18.80 -6.17 -6.23
C GLU A 28 17.87 -5.20 -5.48
N ALA A 29 16.56 -5.34 -5.67
CA ALA A 29 15.57 -4.54 -5.01
C ALA A 29 15.64 -4.72 -3.48
N GLU A 30 15.74 -5.95 -2.99
CA GLU A 30 15.91 -6.22 -1.57
C GLU A 30 17.13 -5.52 -0.99
N ASN A 31 18.30 -5.60 -1.68
CA ASN A 31 19.51 -4.93 -1.22
C ASN A 31 19.37 -3.40 -1.21
N ASN A 32 18.66 -2.82 -2.17
CA ASN A 32 18.39 -1.39 -2.22
C ASN A 32 17.46 -0.96 -1.08
N TYR A 33 16.38 -1.71 -0.82
CA TYR A 33 15.47 -1.39 0.27
C TYR A 33 16.03 -1.68 1.66
N LYS A 34 16.97 -2.62 1.82
CA LYS A 34 17.77 -2.75 3.06
C LYS A 34 18.53 -1.45 3.38
N LYS A 35 19.13 -0.81 2.37
CA LYS A 35 19.76 0.51 2.55
C LYS A 35 18.74 1.59 2.90
N ILE A 36 17.62 1.65 2.16
CA ILE A 36 16.57 2.65 2.40
C ILE A 36 15.99 2.51 3.81
N PHE A 37 15.60 1.31 4.22
CA PHE A 37 14.93 1.07 5.50
C PHE A 37 15.90 0.85 6.68
N GLY A 38 17.17 0.52 6.43
CA GLY A 38 18.16 0.21 7.47
C GLY A 38 17.84 -1.08 8.23
N MET A 39 17.10 -2.00 7.63
CA MET A 39 16.69 -3.26 8.27
C MET A 39 16.59 -4.40 7.26
N GLU A 40 16.68 -5.63 7.77
CA GLU A 40 16.47 -6.84 6.99
C GLU A 40 14.99 -7.12 6.77
N PRO A 41 14.61 -7.73 5.63
CA PRO A 41 13.25 -8.21 5.44
C PRO A 41 12.93 -9.33 6.44
N VAL A 42 11.70 -9.36 6.89
CA VAL A 42 11.19 -10.37 7.84
C VAL A 42 10.74 -11.65 7.14
N TRP A 43 10.57 -11.59 5.82
CA TRP A 43 10.07 -12.70 5.00
C TRP A 43 10.73 -12.67 3.63
N ARG A 44 11.10 -13.84 3.14
CA ARG A 44 11.47 -14.08 1.75
C ARG A 44 10.79 -15.37 1.30
N GLY A 45 9.95 -15.30 0.30
CA GLY A 45 9.15 -16.45 -0.08
C GLY A 45 8.73 -16.45 -1.55
N GLU A 46 7.86 -17.40 -1.85
CA GLU A 46 7.30 -17.58 -3.18
C GLU A 46 5.81 -17.94 -3.13
N HIS A 47 5.12 -17.61 -4.21
CA HIS A 47 3.77 -18.03 -4.51
C HIS A 47 3.82 -18.94 -5.75
N LYS A 48 4.12 -20.21 -5.55
CA LYS A 48 4.43 -21.16 -6.65
C LYS A 48 3.37 -21.18 -7.74
N GLU A 49 2.11 -21.31 -7.34
CA GLU A 49 0.99 -21.40 -8.29
C GLU A 49 0.66 -20.05 -8.97
N LEU A 50 1.10 -18.95 -8.38
CA LEU A 50 0.92 -17.61 -8.92
C LEU A 50 2.13 -17.11 -9.71
N GLY A 51 3.24 -17.87 -9.69
CA GLY A 51 4.47 -17.60 -10.44
C GLY A 51 5.24 -16.37 -9.95
N THR A 52 5.17 -16.03 -8.67
CA THR A 52 5.86 -14.86 -8.11
C THR A 52 6.70 -15.21 -6.89
N SER A 53 7.76 -14.42 -6.66
CA SER A 53 8.54 -14.42 -5.42
C SER A 53 8.50 -13.04 -4.78
N ASN A 54 8.61 -13.01 -3.45
CA ASN A 54 8.51 -11.78 -2.70
C ASN A 54 9.53 -11.65 -1.58
N SER A 55 9.73 -10.39 -1.15
CA SER A 55 10.46 -10.03 0.06
C SER A 55 9.65 -8.98 0.82
N LEU A 56 9.44 -9.19 2.14
CA LEU A 56 8.56 -8.36 2.94
C LEU A 56 9.32 -7.64 4.05
N PHE A 57 9.10 -6.33 4.14
CA PHE A 57 9.55 -5.48 5.24
C PHE A 57 8.34 -5.11 6.08
N ASN A 58 8.36 -5.44 7.37
CA ASN A 58 7.22 -5.19 8.26
C ASN A 58 7.41 -3.90 9.07
N PHE A 59 6.35 -3.11 9.19
CA PHE A 59 6.30 -1.86 9.94
C PHE A 59 5.15 -1.89 10.96
N ASN A 60 5.05 -0.89 11.82
CA ASN A 60 4.05 -0.89 12.91
C ASN A 60 2.59 -0.78 12.44
N ASN A 61 2.35 -0.39 11.19
CA ASN A 61 1.00 -0.15 10.68
C ASN A 61 0.71 -0.75 9.29
N THR A 62 1.71 -1.32 8.62
CA THR A 62 1.60 -1.95 7.30
C THR A 62 2.87 -2.75 7.01
N TYR A 63 2.87 -3.59 5.99
CA TYR A 63 4.12 -4.10 5.44
C TYR A 63 4.32 -3.68 3.98
N PHE A 64 5.54 -3.79 3.54
CA PHE A 64 6.01 -3.40 2.23
C PHE A 64 6.49 -4.65 1.50
N GLU A 65 5.89 -4.94 0.36
CA GLU A 65 6.17 -6.12 -0.45
C GLU A 65 6.94 -5.75 -1.71
N LEU A 66 8.12 -6.29 -1.86
CA LEU A 66 8.79 -6.38 -3.15
C LEU A 66 8.30 -7.64 -3.85
N LEU A 67 7.74 -7.51 -5.05
CA LEU A 67 7.13 -8.60 -5.80
C LEU A 67 7.76 -8.71 -7.19
N SER A 68 8.25 -9.90 -7.52
CA SER A 68 8.85 -10.20 -8.82
C SER A 68 8.17 -11.39 -9.48
N ALA A 69 7.98 -11.33 -10.79
CA ALA A 69 7.56 -12.48 -11.59
C ALA A 69 8.74 -13.45 -11.75
N THR A 70 8.57 -14.70 -11.35
CA THR A 70 9.61 -15.75 -11.38
C THR A 70 9.17 -17.02 -12.11
N GLY A 71 7.95 -17.05 -12.61
CA GLY A 71 7.37 -18.18 -13.32
C GLY A 71 6.13 -17.81 -14.10
N ASP A 72 5.35 -18.81 -14.46
CA ASP A 72 4.07 -18.64 -15.12
C ASP A 72 2.95 -18.64 -14.06
N GLY A 73 1.97 -17.77 -14.23
CA GLY A 73 0.84 -17.65 -13.32
C GLY A 73 0.12 -16.32 -13.43
N LEU A 74 -1.06 -16.21 -12.82
CA LEU A 74 -1.87 -14.99 -12.92
C LEU A 74 -1.17 -13.78 -12.31
N SER A 75 -0.57 -13.93 -11.14
CA SER A 75 0.15 -12.83 -10.49
C SER A 75 1.42 -12.45 -11.24
N ALA A 76 2.15 -13.42 -11.81
CA ALA A 76 3.29 -13.13 -12.67
C ALA A 76 2.88 -12.33 -13.91
N ALA A 77 1.77 -12.69 -14.54
CA ALA A 77 1.24 -11.95 -15.69
C ALA A 77 0.86 -10.50 -15.33
N LEU A 78 0.24 -10.30 -14.15
CA LEU A 78 -0.10 -8.97 -13.66
C LEU A 78 1.15 -8.13 -13.33
N VAL A 79 2.14 -8.70 -12.65
CA VAL A 79 3.42 -8.03 -12.36
C VAL A 79 4.10 -7.61 -13.66
N ASN A 80 4.21 -8.52 -14.62
CA ASN A 80 4.81 -8.22 -15.93
C ASN A 80 4.03 -7.13 -16.68
N TYR A 81 2.69 -7.15 -16.61
CA TYR A 81 1.88 -6.10 -17.22
C TYR A 81 2.24 -4.70 -16.67
N TYR A 82 2.33 -4.54 -15.34
CA TYR A 82 2.71 -3.25 -14.76
C TYR A 82 4.16 -2.87 -15.06
N LEU A 83 5.10 -3.83 -15.03
CA LEU A 83 6.49 -3.59 -15.42
C LEU A 83 6.62 -3.11 -16.87
N ASP A 84 5.81 -3.65 -17.77
CA ASP A 84 5.80 -3.27 -19.19
C ASP A 84 5.18 -1.87 -19.41
N GLN A 85 4.21 -1.47 -18.59
CA GLN A 85 3.54 -0.17 -18.71
C GLN A 85 4.31 0.97 -18.07
N ASP A 86 4.76 0.79 -16.84
CA ASP A 86 5.28 1.87 -15.99
C ASP A 86 6.74 1.62 -15.53
N GLY A 87 7.31 0.45 -15.82
CA GLY A 87 8.60 0.04 -15.27
C GLY A 87 8.51 -0.47 -13.83
N GLU A 88 9.65 -0.58 -13.15
CA GLU A 88 9.68 -0.93 -11.73
C GLU A 88 9.06 0.16 -10.88
N GLY A 89 8.41 -0.19 -9.78
CA GLY A 89 7.91 0.79 -8.84
C GLY A 89 6.65 0.39 -8.08
N LEU A 90 6.09 1.38 -7.42
CA LEU A 90 4.89 1.24 -6.59
C LEU A 90 3.64 1.02 -7.47
N ILE A 91 3.12 -0.19 -7.48
CA ILE A 91 1.95 -0.57 -8.30
C ILE A 91 0.70 -0.85 -7.48
N GLY A 92 0.85 -1.26 -6.23
CA GLY A 92 -0.25 -1.86 -5.48
C GLY A 92 -0.51 -1.25 -4.11
N LEU A 93 -1.81 -1.22 -3.79
CA LEU A 93 -2.38 -0.83 -2.51
C LEU A 93 -3.37 -1.91 -2.09
N VAL A 94 -3.05 -2.66 -1.03
CA VAL A 94 -3.88 -3.76 -0.55
C VAL A 94 -4.62 -3.37 0.73
N LEU A 95 -5.91 -3.62 0.74
CA LEU A 95 -6.83 -3.23 1.81
C LEU A 95 -7.15 -4.44 2.69
N GLY A 96 -7.01 -4.30 4.01
CA GLY A 96 -7.26 -5.36 4.97
C GLY A 96 -8.71 -5.37 5.49
N THR A 97 -9.24 -6.57 5.70
CA THR A 97 -10.54 -6.79 6.34
C THR A 97 -10.50 -8.00 7.27
N GLU A 98 -11.39 -8.05 8.25
CA GLU A 98 -11.64 -9.22 9.11
C GLU A 98 -12.81 -10.09 8.62
N ASN A 99 -13.48 -9.67 7.52
CA ASN A 99 -14.61 -10.39 6.95
C ASN A 99 -14.71 -10.16 5.44
N ILE A 100 -13.97 -10.94 4.69
CA ILE A 100 -13.89 -10.79 3.23
C ILE A 100 -15.20 -11.18 2.52
N GLU A 101 -15.95 -12.15 3.07
CA GLU A 101 -17.24 -12.55 2.53
C GLU A 101 -18.28 -11.42 2.69
N GLY A 102 -18.26 -10.75 3.85
CA GLY A 102 -19.07 -9.56 4.10
C GLY A 102 -18.68 -8.40 3.19
N ALA A 103 -17.38 -8.21 2.93
CA ALA A 103 -16.88 -7.21 2.00
C ALA A 103 -17.38 -7.48 0.57
N ALA A 104 -17.26 -8.73 0.10
CA ALA A 104 -17.75 -9.14 -1.22
C ALA A 104 -19.27 -8.92 -1.37
N SER A 105 -20.04 -9.31 -0.35
CA SER A 105 -21.51 -9.12 -0.33
C SER A 105 -21.87 -7.63 -0.40
N SER A 106 -21.23 -6.79 0.40
CA SER A 106 -21.50 -5.34 0.42
C SER A 106 -21.16 -4.66 -0.92
N ILE A 107 -20.09 -5.10 -1.58
CA ILE A 107 -19.71 -4.58 -2.92
C ILE A 107 -20.78 -4.99 -3.95
N ARG A 108 -21.26 -6.23 -3.92
CA ARG A 108 -22.32 -6.72 -4.80
C ARG A 108 -23.65 -6.01 -4.56
N GLU A 109 -24.03 -5.76 -3.30
CA GLU A 109 -25.23 -4.99 -2.94
C GLU A 109 -25.23 -3.55 -3.48
N LYS A 110 -24.03 -2.98 -3.69
CA LYS A 110 -23.83 -1.67 -4.33
C LYS A 110 -23.83 -1.73 -5.86
N GLY A 111 -24.02 -2.92 -6.44
CA GLY A 111 -24.16 -3.12 -7.89
C GLY A 111 -22.86 -3.43 -8.63
N TYR A 112 -21.74 -3.58 -7.93
CA TYR A 112 -20.47 -3.98 -8.56
C TYR A 112 -20.36 -5.50 -8.69
N VAL A 113 -19.71 -5.96 -9.75
CA VAL A 113 -19.45 -7.38 -9.97
C VAL A 113 -18.07 -7.73 -9.42
N VAL A 114 -18.03 -8.56 -8.41
CA VAL A 114 -16.78 -9.14 -7.87
C VAL A 114 -16.89 -10.66 -7.83
N ALA A 115 -15.78 -11.33 -8.12
CA ALA A 115 -15.68 -12.79 -8.03
C ALA A 115 -15.77 -13.26 -6.56
N GLU A 116 -15.82 -14.58 -6.36
CA GLU A 116 -15.69 -15.12 -5.01
C GLU A 116 -14.25 -14.93 -4.50
N PRO A 117 -14.06 -14.77 -3.17
CA PRO A 117 -12.73 -14.74 -2.59
C PRO A 117 -11.93 -15.99 -2.92
N THR A 118 -10.65 -15.81 -3.24
CA THR A 118 -9.72 -16.90 -3.57
C THR A 118 -8.74 -17.14 -2.44
N LEU A 119 -8.36 -18.39 -2.23
CA LEU A 119 -7.36 -18.75 -1.24
C LEU A 119 -5.95 -18.42 -1.76
N GLY A 120 -5.10 -17.93 -0.86
CA GLY A 120 -3.69 -17.73 -1.07
C GLY A 120 -2.88 -18.37 0.05
N GLU A 121 -1.67 -18.80 -0.29
CA GLU A 121 -0.70 -19.36 0.64
C GLU A 121 0.70 -18.92 0.23
N GLY A 122 1.54 -18.62 1.20
CA GLY A 122 2.95 -18.31 0.99
C GLY A 122 3.82 -19.04 2.01
N SER A 123 5.04 -19.39 1.61
CA SER A 123 6.02 -20.06 2.44
C SER A 123 7.30 -19.23 2.54
N ASN A 124 7.84 -19.11 3.75
CA ASN A 124 9.09 -18.41 4.02
C ASN A 124 10.29 -19.35 3.84
N PHE A 125 11.25 -18.97 3.03
CA PHE A 125 12.45 -19.76 2.78
C PHE A 125 13.39 -19.90 3.98
N LYS A 126 13.30 -19.00 4.97
CA LYS A 126 14.21 -18.99 6.13
C LYS A 126 13.86 -20.06 7.18
N ASP A 127 12.58 -20.29 7.41
CA ASP A 127 12.08 -21.09 8.53
C ASP A 127 10.93 -22.04 8.15
N ASN A 128 10.55 -22.07 6.88
CA ASN A 128 9.42 -22.81 6.33
C ASN A 128 8.06 -22.48 6.98
N ASN A 129 7.96 -21.34 7.67
CA ASN A 129 6.67 -20.85 8.13
C ASN A 129 5.76 -20.56 6.94
N THR A 130 4.48 -20.84 7.13
CA THR A 130 3.45 -20.56 6.11
C THR A 130 2.47 -19.52 6.61
N ARG A 131 1.91 -18.78 5.67
CA ARG A 131 0.80 -17.85 5.90
C ARG A 131 -0.30 -18.18 4.91
N LYS A 132 -1.55 -18.03 5.36
CA LYS A 132 -2.72 -18.25 4.52
C LYS A 132 -3.64 -17.04 4.60
N TRP A 133 -4.28 -16.77 3.48
CA TRP A 133 -5.20 -15.64 3.37
C TRP A 133 -6.27 -15.91 2.31
N LYS A 134 -7.25 -15.03 2.25
CA LYS A 134 -8.19 -14.94 1.14
C LYS A 134 -8.01 -13.60 0.44
N ASN A 135 -8.10 -13.60 -0.89
CA ASN A 135 -8.07 -12.40 -1.73
C ASN A 135 -9.42 -12.17 -2.38
N LEU A 136 -9.89 -10.93 -2.37
CA LEU A 136 -11.00 -10.46 -3.18
C LEU A 136 -10.46 -9.43 -4.18
N PHE A 137 -10.25 -9.86 -5.41
CA PHE A 137 -9.81 -8.98 -6.48
C PHE A 137 -10.93 -8.02 -6.87
N LEU A 138 -10.58 -6.72 -7.00
CA LEU A 138 -11.51 -5.68 -7.32
C LEU A 138 -11.57 -5.46 -8.85
N PRO A 139 -12.75 -5.15 -9.41
CA PRO A 139 -12.89 -4.88 -10.83
C PRO A 139 -12.29 -3.50 -11.18
N PRO A 140 -11.99 -3.26 -12.48
CA PRO A 140 -11.36 -2.02 -12.96
C PRO A 140 -12.07 -0.75 -12.53
N GLU A 141 -13.40 -0.77 -12.41
CA GLU A 141 -14.22 0.37 -11.98
C GLU A 141 -13.93 0.80 -10.55
N LEU A 142 -13.42 -0.13 -9.71
CA LEU A 142 -13.05 0.14 -8.32
C LEU A 142 -11.55 0.39 -8.15
N THR A 143 -10.70 -0.23 -8.97
CA THR A 143 -9.25 -0.08 -8.89
C THR A 143 -8.73 1.16 -9.60
N ARG A 144 -9.40 1.55 -10.68
CA ARG A 144 -9.15 2.76 -11.48
C ARG A 144 -7.67 2.91 -11.88
N GLY A 145 -7.00 1.78 -12.17
CA GLY A 145 -5.60 1.74 -12.60
C GLY A 145 -4.59 1.34 -11.51
N ILE A 146 -4.97 1.34 -10.23
CA ILE A 146 -4.11 0.85 -9.14
C ILE A 146 -4.30 -0.67 -8.99
N PHE A 147 -3.23 -1.43 -8.86
CA PHE A 147 -3.31 -2.85 -8.49
C PHE A 147 -3.83 -2.96 -7.05
N SER A 148 -5.13 -3.21 -6.89
CA SER A 148 -5.78 -3.21 -5.59
C SER A 148 -6.71 -4.40 -5.42
N PHE A 149 -6.67 -5.00 -4.23
CA PHE A 149 -7.56 -6.06 -3.80
C PHE A 149 -7.77 -5.97 -2.28
N ILE A 150 -8.75 -6.74 -1.78
CA ILE A 150 -9.01 -6.85 -0.35
C ILE A 150 -8.47 -8.18 0.13
N ILE A 151 -7.81 -8.20 1.30
CA ILE A 151 -7.21 -9.39 1.90
C ILE A 151 -7.76 -9.63 3.31
N GLU A 152 -7.96 -10.91 3.63
CA GLU A 152 -8.22 -11.41 4.98
C GLU A 152 -7.18 -12.47 5.32
N HIS A 153 -6.34 -12.22 6.32
CA HIS A 153 -5.39 -13.22 6.82
C HIS A 153 -6.12 -14.25 7.66
N THR A 154 -5.92 -15.54 7.33
CA THR A 154 -6.63 -16.66 7.99
C THR A 154 -5.73 -17.52 8.85
N ASP A 155 -4.42 -17.54 8.58
CA ASP A 155 -3.45 -18.34 9.34
C ASP A 155 -2.03 -17.76 9.17
N GLY A 156 -1.22 -17.88 10.23
CA GLY A 156 0.16 -17.38 10.27
C GLY A 156 0.28 -15.86 10.36
N GLU A 157 1.36 -15.40 10.94
CA GLU A 157 1.66 -13.98 11.13
C GLU A 157 3.03 -13.62 10.54
N LEU A 158 3.19 -12.37 10.12
CA LEU A 158 4.52 -11.83 9.83
C LEU A 158 5.27 -11.59 11.15
N PRO A 159 6.57 -11.93 11.21
CA PRO A 159 7.40 -11.55 12.35
C PRO A 159 7.32 -10.04 12.61
N SER A 160 7.30 -9.68 13.89
CA SER A 160 7.27 -8.27 14.28
C SER A 160 8.48 -7.52 13.72
N PRO A 161 8.33 -6.23 13.39
CA PRO A 161 9.43 -5.43 12.91
C PRO A 161 10.52 -5.32 14.00
N ASN A 162 11.74 -5.74 13.69
CA ASN A 162 12.88 -5.56 14.56
C ASN A 162 13.52 -4.19 14.31
N ASN A 163 12.82 -3.14 14.71
CA ASN A 163 13.22 -1.76 14.42
C ASN A 163 13.38 -0.93 15.69
N THR A 164 14.58 -0.97 16.29
CA THR A 164 14.94 -0.18 17.47
C THR A 164 15.73 1.08 17.16
N ASN A 165 16.25 1.22 15.93
CA ASN A 165 17.09 2.35 15.54
C ASN A 165 16.24 3.59 15.20
N ALA A 166 16.63 4.76 15.74
CA ALA A 166 15.94 6.02 15.50
C ALA A 166 16.02 6.51 14.05
N SER A 167 17.01 6.05 13.29
CA SER A 167 17.22 6.38 11.88
C SER A 167 16.34 5.57 10.91
N ASN A 168 15.70 4.50 11.39
CA ASN A 168 14.92 3.61 10.55
C ASN A 168 13.45 4.01 10.55
N PRO A 169 12.72 3.84 9.44
CA PRO A 169 11.29 4.04 9.40
C PRO A 169 10.57 3.12 10.40
N ASN A 170 9.67 3.67 11.19
CA ASN A 170 8.88 2.89 12.15
C ASN A 170 7.45 2.63 11.66
N LYS A 171 6.94 3.51 10.84
CA LYS A 171 5.61 3.38 10.21
C LYS A 171 5.52 4.18 8.91
N LEU A 172 4.57 3.80 8.09
CA LEU A 172 4.12 4.61 6.96
C LEU A 172 3.25 5.75 7.49
N ASP A 173 3.63 7.01 7.21
CA ASP A 173 2.81 8.17 7.57
C ASP A 173 1.67 8.37 6.59
N HIS A 174 1.99 8.45 5.30
CA HIS A 174 0.98 8.56 4.25
C HIS A 174 1.42 8.00 2.89
N ILE A 175 0.40 7.74 2.08
CA ILE A 175 0.51 7.42 0.65
C ILE A 175 -0.06 8.61 -0.11
N VAL A 176 0.55 8.96 -1.23
CA VAL A 176 0.01 9.96 -2.14
C VAL A 176 -0.52 9.29 -3.40
N ILE A 177 -1.76 9.64 -3.76
CA ILE A 177 -2.44 9.18 -4.97
C ILE A 177 -2.85 10.40 -5.79
N ASN A 178 -2.51 10.40 -7.08
CA ASN A 178 -3.10 11.34 -8.03
C ASN A 178 -4.39 10.74 -8.60
N THR A 179 -5.44 11.53 -8.68
CA THR A 179 -6.72 11.17 -9.33
C THR A 179 -7.14 12.26 -10.29
N ASN A 180 -7.82 11.91 -11.37
CA ASN A 180 -8.49 12.92 -12.22
C ASN A 180 -9.96 13.14 -11.84
N ASP A 181 -10.50 12.34 -10.88
CA ASP A 181 -11.89 12.37 -10.45
C ASP A 181 -11.98 12.16 -8.92
N ALA A 182 -11.89 13.25 -8.17
CA ALA A 182 -11.94 13.22 -6.71
C ALA A 182 -13.31 12.78 -6.16
N ASP A 183 -14.42 13.08 -6.84
CA ASP A 183 -15.75 12.68 -6.39
C ASP A 183 -15.96 11.15 -6.54
N GLY A 184 -15.50 10.58 -7.65
CA GLY A 184 -15.48 9.12 -7.81
C GLY A 184 -14.58 8.44 -6.79
N PHE A 185 -13.42 9.04 -6.45
CA PHE A 185 -12.56 8.53 -5.36
C PHE A 185 -13.29 8.53 -4.01
N ILE A 186 -14.02 9.59 -3.67
CA ILE A 186 -14.85 9.66 -2.46
C ILE A 186 -15.91 8.56 -2.45
N THR A 187 -16.61 8.36 -3.56
CA THR A 187 -17.65 7.33 -3.70
C THR A 187 -17.09 5.93 -3.38
N ILE A 188 -15.89 5.61 -3.86
CA ILE A 188 -15.28 4.30 -3.62
C ILE A 188 -14.72 4.21 -2.19
N TYR A 189 -13.84 5.11 -1.79
CA TYR A 189 -13.11 4.96 -0.53
C TYR A 189 -13.96 5.28 0.69
N LYS A 190 -14.81 6.31 0.63
CA LYS A 190 -15.69 6.68 1.73
C LYS A 190 -16.99 5.90 1.74
N ASP A 191 -17.75 5.93 0.61
CA ASP A 191 -19.14 5.46 0.63
C ASP A 191 -19.26 3.94 0.42
N LEU A 192 -18.32 3.33 -0.34
CA LEU A 192 -18.26 1.88 -0.53
C LEU A 192 -17.38 1.20 0.53
N PHE A 193 -16.13 1.63 0.70
CA PHE A 193 -15.17 1.00 1.62
C PHE A 193 -15.28 1.50 3.07
N ASN A 194 -16.11 2.51 3.33
CA ASN A 194 -16.33 3.11 4.64
C ASN A 194 -15.04 3.66 5.30
N ILE A 195 -14.07 4.11 4.49
CA ILE A 195 -12.85 4.74 4.98
C ILE A 195 -13.13 6.21 5.29
N ARG A 196 -12.73 6.66 6.47
CA ARG A 196 -13.01 8.01 6.94
C ARG A 196 -12.34 9.08 6.09
N LEU A 197 -13.13 9.91 5.39
CA LEU A 197 -12.66 11.17 4.81
C LEU A 197 -12.48 12.19 5.95
N ALA A 198 -11.23 12.50 6.28
CA ALA A 198 -10.90 13.40 7.39
C ALA A 198 -10.87 14.87 6.98
N LEU A 199 -10.51 15.14 5.72
CA LEU A 199 -10.44 16.48 5.16
C LEU A 199 -10.65 16.44 3.64
N ASP A 200 -11.40 17.41 3.13
CA ASP A 200 -11.59 17.71 1.72
C ASP A 200 -11.42 19.21 1.57
N LYS A 201 -10.44 19.64 0.80
CA LYS A 201 -10.14 21.08 0.63
C LYS A 201 -9.53 21.38 -0.73
N VAL A 202 -9.79 22.59 -1.22
CA VAL A 202 -9.04 23.17 -2.35
C VAL A 202 -7.81 23.90 -1.79
N VAL A 203 -6.66 23.62 -2.37
CA VAL A 203 -5.41 24.33 -2.12
C VAL A 203 -5.22 25.34 -3.23
N GLU A 204 -5.50 26.60 -2.94
CA GLU A 204 -5.53 27.69 -3.93
C GLU A 204 -4.18 27.89 -4.64
N GLU A 205 -3.07 27.74 -3.88
CA GLU A 205 -1.71 27.88 -4.42
C GLU A 205 -1.41 26.86 -5.52
N TRP A 206 -1.96 25.65 -5.41
CA TRP A 206 -1.77 24.57 -6.37
C TRP A 206 -2.94 24.43 -7.34
N LYS A 207 -4.02 25.18 -7.14
CA LYS A 207 -5.28 25.06 -7.88
C LYS A 207 -5.78 23.62 -7.94
N SER A 208 -5.61 22.89 -6.84
CA SER A 208 -5.87 21.47 -6.76
C SER A 208 -6.71 21.14 -5.53
N ARG A 209 -7.69 20.26 -5.69
CA ARG A 209 -8.45 19.68 -4.59
C ARG A 209 -7.65 18.55 -3.97
N MET A 210 -7.59 18.52 -2.65
CA MET A 210 -6.91 17.49 -1.88
C MET A 210 -7.89 16.82 -0.93
N LEU A 211 -7.84 15.49 -0.91
CA LEU A 211 -8.60 14.66 0.01
C LEU A 211 -7.63 13.95 0.95
N PHE A 212 -8.04 13.79 2.20
CA PHE A 212 -7.27 13.07 3.21
C PHE A 212 -8.15 12.00 3.85
N PHE A 213 -7.84 10.74 3.56
CA PHE A 213 -8.50 9.60 4.18
C PHE A 213 -7.62 9.04 5.29
N ARG A 214 -8.24 8.64 6.40
CA ARG A 214 -7.49 8.08 7.54
C ARG A 214 -8.07 6.76 8.00
N PHE A 215 -7.20 5.79 8.11
CA PHE A 215 -7.48 4.51 8.74
C PHE A 215 -6.18 3.85 9.22
N ASN A 216 -6.27 3.07 10.31
CA ASN A 216 -5.15 2.31 10.89
C ASN A 216 -3.85 3.13 11.03
N LYS A 217 -3.96 4.36 11.57
CA LYS A 217 -2.81 5.27 11.78
C LYS A 217 -2.06 5.69 10.50
N THR A 218 -2.65 5.47 9.33
CA THR A 218 -2.12 5.86 8.02
C THR A 218 -3.04 6.89 7.38
N THR A 219 -2.50 7.74 6.53
CA THR A 219 -3.26 8.67 5.71
C THR A 219 -3.10 8.32 4.23
N ILE A 220 -4.20 8.34 3.48
CA ILE A 220 -4.15 8.42 2.02
C ILE A 220 -4.38 9.88 1.67
N GLU A 221 -3.38 10.53 1.07
CA GLU A 221 -3.47 11.87 0.50
C GLU A 221 -3.79 11.73 -0.98
N VAL A 222 -4.89 12.33 -1.41
CA VAL A 222 -5.31 12.31 -2.81
C VAL A 222 -5.21 13.71 -3.38
N ILE A 223 -4.53 13.84 -4.51
CA ILE A 223 -4.37 15.10 -5.23
C ILE A 223 -5.14 15.01 -6.53
N GLU A 224 -6.14 15.87 -6.71
CA GLU A 224 -6.89 15.92 -7.97
C GLU A 224 -6.08 16.64 -9.05
N LYS A 225 -5.85 15.94 -10.14
CA LYS A 225 -5.21 16.45 -11.37
C LYS A 225 -6.15 16.18 -12.54
N LYS A 226 -7.06 17.12 -12.78
CA LYS A 226 -8.09 16.97 -13.83
C LYS A 226 -7.45 16.85 -15.20
N ASP A 227 -7.96 15.92 -15.98
CA ASP A 227 -7.73 15.75 -17.42
C ASP A 227 -9.03 15.29 -18.10
N ASP A 228 -8.99 15.07 -19.41
CA ASP A 228 -10.14 14.65 -20.21
C ASP A 228 -10.22 13.12 -20.42
N GLN A 229 -9.49 12.34 -19.61
CA GLN A 229 -9.48 10.88 -19.69
C GLN A 229 -10.59 10.27 -18.82
N GLU A 230 -10.86 8.98 -19.05
CA GLU A 230 -11.71 8.20 -18.15
C GLU A 230 -11.16 8.24 -16.72
N PRO A 231 -12.02 8.08 -15.69
CA PRO A 231 -11.59 8.11 -14.29
C PRO A 231 -10.42 7.16 -14.00
N HIS A 232 -9.31 7.71 -13.55
CA HIS A 232 -8.12 6.93 -13.21
C HIS A 232 -7.39 7.49 -11.99
N ASP A 233 -6.71 6.59 -11.30
CA ASP A 233 -5.89 6.87 -10.14
C ASP A 233 -4.47 6.33 -10.35
N LYS A 234 -3.46 7.04 -9.84
CA LYS A 234 -2.07 6.61 -9.91
C LYS A 234 -1.39 6.82 -8.56
N LEU A 235 -0.75 5.77 -8.05
CA LEU A 235 0.15 5.89 -6.90
C LEU A 235 1.31 6.80 -7.27
N TRP A 236 1.65 7.75 -6.38
CA TRP A 236 2.67 8.76 -6.68
C TRP A 236 3.86 8.70 -5.72
N GLY A 237 3.63 8.39 -4.45
CA GLY A 237 4.72 8.34 -3.49
C GLY A 237 4.31 7.92 -2.09
N LEU A 238 5.33 7.70 -1.27
CA LEU A 238 5.20 7.24 0.11
C LEU A 238 5.96 8.17 1.04
N ALA A 239 5.41 8.42 2.22
CA ALA A 239 6.11 9.11 3.29
C ALA A 239 6.25 8.21 4.51
N TRP A 240 7.48 8.05 4.96
CA TRP A 240 7.85 7.23 6.10
C TRP A 240 8.20 8.08 7.31
N GLU A 241 7.71 7.71 8.48
CA GLU A 241 8.07 8.38 9.74
C GLU A 241 9.31 7.75 10.35
N VAL A 242 10.28 8.58 10.72
CA VAL A 242 11.48 8.21 11.48
C VAL A 242 11.50 9.00 12.79
N LYS A 243 12.21 8.49 13.81
CA LYS A 243 12.34 9.20 15.08
C LYS A 243 13.36 10.35 15.03
N SER A 244 14.41 10.21 14.19
CA SER A 244 15.43 11.22 13.94
C SER A 244 15.67 11.32 12.43
N ILE A 245 15.29 12.44 11.83
CA ILE A 245 15.52 12.66 10.40
C ILE A 245 17.01 12.96 10.12
N GLU A 246 17.73 13.55 11.07
CA GLU A 246 19.15 13.81 10.97
C GLU A 246 19.94 12.51 10.90
N ASP A 247 19.63 11.57 11.80
CA ASP A 247 20.26 10.24 11.81
C ASP A 247 19.90 9.44 10.57
N ALA A 248 18.63 9.51 10.12
CA ALA A 248 18.16 8.86 8.90
C ALA A 248 18.89 9.42 7.67
N HIS A 249 18.98 10.75 7.56
CA HIS A 249 19.67 11.42 6.46
C HIS A 249 21.15 11.04 6.41
N LYS A 250 21.82 11.06 7.58
CA LYS A 250 23.23 10.65 7.69
C LYS A 250 23.41 9.20 7.26
N ARG A 251 22.60 8.26 7.78
CA ARG A 251 22.69 6.83 7.45
C ARG A 251 22.49 6.61 5.93
N LEU A 252 21.46 7.21 5.35
CA LEU A 252 21.16 7.06 3.93
C LEU A 252 22.31 7.61 3.06
N SER A 253 22.87 8.76 3.44
CA SER A 253 24.03 9.34 2.74
C SER A 253 25.28 8.46 2.85
N ASP A 254 25.56 7.90 4.04
CA ASP A 254 26.70 6.98 4.26
C ASP A 254 26.54 5.67 3.45
N GLU A 255 25.29 5.20 3.23
CA GLU A 255 24.93 4.03 2.40
C GLU A 255 24.94 4.34 0.88
N GLY A 256 25.24 5.58 0.51
CA GLY A 256 25.31 6.01 -0.90
C GLY A 256 23.93 6.24 -1.53
N VAL A 257 22.87 6.40 -0.74
CA VAL A 257 21.54 6.75 -1.24
C VAL A 257 21.49 8.26 -1.51
N ASP A 258 21.07 8.66 -2.71
CA ASP A 258 20.84 10.08 -3.04
C ASP A 258 19.58 10.55 -2.30
N ILE A 259 19.78 11.49 -1.40
CA ILE A 259 18.72 12.08 -0.57
C ILE A 259 18.81 13.60 -0.59
N SER A 260 17.66 14.28 -0.69
CA SER A 260 17.62 15.75 -0.66
C SER A 260 18.08 16.29 0.70
N PRO A 261 18.54 17.55 0.77
CA PRO A 261 18.72 18.22 2.05
C PRO A 261 17.44 18.18 2.88
N ILE A 262 17.60 18.15 4.21
CA ILE A 262 16.50 18.27 5.15
C ILE A 262 15.90 19.67 5.02
N LYS A 263 14.57 19.76 4.94
CA LYS A 263 13.82 21.02 4.86
C LYS A 263 12.56 20.97 5.70
N GLU A 264 11.96 22.11 5.98
CA GLU A 264 10.65 22.18 6.59
C GLU A 264 9.59 21.56 5.69
N GLY A 265 8.72 20.75 6.29
CA GLY A 265 7.57 20.14 5.62
C GLY A 265 6.42 21.14 5.50
N ILE A 266 5.42 20.81 4.66
CA ILE A 266 4.20 21.62 4.53
C ILE A 266 3.40 21.60 5.84
N LYS A 267 3.38 20.48 6.54
CA LYS A 267 2.79 20.39 7.86
C LYS A 267 3.69 21.10 8.88
N LYS A 268 3.11 22.05 9.59
CA LYS A 268 3.83 22.84 10.62
C LYS A 268 4.57 21.94 11.61
N ASN A 269 5.81 22.31 11.94
CA ASN A 269 6.69 21.58 12.86
C ASN A 269 7.07 20.16 12.36
N THR A 270 7.15 19.94 11.06
CA THR A 270 7.70 18.72 10.48
C THR A 270 8.93 19.03 9.64
N LEU A 271 9.88 18.09 9.64
CA LEU A 271 11.03 18.09 8.75
C LEU A 271 10.90 16.94 7.76
N VAL A 272 11.35 17.16 6.53
CA VAL A 272 11.28 16.18 5.45
C VAL A 272 12.56 16.14 4.62
N ALA A 273 12.88 14.97 4.09
CA ALA A 273 13.90 14.76 3.06
C ALA A 273 13.37 13.74 2.05
N THR A 274 13.76 13.86 0.79
CA THR A 274 13.27 13.02 -0.30
C THR A 274 14.36 12.09 -0.78
N ILE A 275 14.11 10.80 -0.77
CA ILE A 275 14.96 9.77 -1.38
C ILE A 275 14.81 9.86 -2.91
N LYS A 276 15.95 9.86 -3.64
CA LYS A 276 16.01 10.07 -5.09
C LYS A 276 16.66 8.92 -5.84
N SER A 277 17.16 7.90 -5.14
CA SER A 277 17.79 6.72 -5.73
C SER A 277 17.46 5.47 -4.95
N HIS A 278 17.73 4.29 -5.51
CA HIS A 278 17.51 2.98 -4.91
C HIS A 278 16.04 2.61 -4.65
N ASN A 279 15.10 3.48 -4.95
CA ASN A 279 13.67 3.32 -4.67
C ASN A 279 12.88 2.62 -5.79
N HIS A 280 13.54 2.22 -6.88
CA HIS A 280 12.90 1.56 -8.02
C HIS A 280 11.71 2.37 -8.57
N ASN A 281 11.94 3.68 -8.81
CA ASN A 281 11.07 4.73 -9.36
C ASN A 281 10.52 5.75 -8.38
#